data_a0bee6a3b2c86e2f8d1bc9fdc13b02e2
#
_entry.id   a0bee6a3b2c86e2f8d1bc9fdc13b02e2
#
_cell.length_a   1.000
_cell.length_b   1.000
_cell.length_c   1.000
_cell.angle_alpha   90.00
_cell.angle_beta   90.00
_cell.angle_gamma   90.00
#
_symmetry.space_group_name_H-M   'P 1'
#
loop_
_entity.id
_entity.type
_entity.pdbx_description
1 polymer ?
#
loop_
_entity_poly.entity_id
_entity_poly.type
_entity_poly.pdbx_seq_one_letter_code
_entity_poly.pdbx_strand_id
1 'polypeptide(L)'
;MLLHAPSRRRLLAGGVGLGLVAACTPRTGAGSLRDLTLRVATFKGGLQTLLPAAGQANTPYKVAYSEFAGGNLITEAINARAIDVGTMSEIPPVFAARPNTLLRIVGVIRGDVNDQVTLVPRDSTATRFADLKGKRIGYVRATTSQYFLLRLLQEQKLTFADIQAVALSPQDGLAAFGRGALDAWVIYGIDSTLARVQFGARVLTTALGRLSGNYLAAALSDAIADPLRRQAIADFLGRVKRAYAWSETHPDDWAKLASAATGAPISIYLRQRKERSGPTTLGPVAPDAITSMQAVADTFAKAGVIPAPVDTRPLWDESFSAALS
;
A
#
# COMPACT_ATOMS: atom_id res chain seq x y z
N MET A 1 14.60 -75.51 22.55
CA MET A 1 14.82 -76.58 21.56
C MET A 1 15.50 -75.88 20.38
N LEU A 2 16.81 -75.82 20.44
CA LEU A 2 17.77 -76.61 19.66
C LEU A 2 17.69 -76.28 18.18
N LEU A 3 18.70 -75.56 17.71
CA LEU A 3 19.96 -75.93 17.03
C LEU A 3 19.78 -75.66 15.50
N HIS A 4 20.61 -75.15 14.65
CA HIS A 4 22.08 -75.19 14.54
C HIS A 4 22.53 -74.20 13.41
N ALA A 5 23.65 -73.56 13.54
CA ALA A 5 24.46 -73.10 12.42
C ALA A 5 25.22 -74.27 11.78
N PRO A 6 25.81 -74.18 10.56
CA PRO A 6 27.18 -73.64 10.48
C PRO A 6 27.58 -72.94 9.15
N SER A 7 28.55 -72.11 9.32
CA SER A 7 29.64 -71.62 8.50
C SER A 7 30.05 -72.35 7.21
N ARG A 8 30.56 -71.57 6.22
CA ARG A 8 31.87 -71.78 5.59
C ARG A 8 32.30 -70.66 4.61
N ARG A 9 33.45 -70.18 4.90
CA ARG A 9 34.34 -69.30 4.10
C ARG A 9 34.63 -69.81 2.70
N ARG A 10 34.93 -68.83 1.76
CA ARG A 10 36.03 -68.74 0.79
C ARG A 10 35.83 -67.50 -0.03
N LEU A 11 36.61 -66.43 0.04
CA LEU A 11 37.98 -66.11 -0.40
C LEU A 11 38.10 -65.95 -1.93
N LEU A 12 38.62 -64.73 -2.29
CA LEU A 12 39.39 -64.31 -3.49
C LEU A 12 38.54 -63.95 -4.75
N ALA A 13 38.69 -62.82 -5.43
CA ALA A 13 39.88 -62.02 -5.79
C ALA A 13 39.42 -60.71 -6.43
N GLY A 14 40.06 -59.66 -6.20
CA GLY A 14 40.76 -58.69 -7.00
C GLY A 14 40.01 -58.13 -8.24
N GLY A 15 39.57 -56.87 -8.12
CA GLY A 15 39.23 -56.03 -9.24
C GLY A 15 39.43 -54.56 -8.83
N VAL A 16 40.57 -53.99 -9.20
CA VAL A 16 40.85 -52.55 -9.09
C VAL A 16 39.98 -51.84 -10.14
N GLY A 17 38.80 -51.38 -9.73
CA GLY A 17 37.96 -50.49 -10.52
C GLY A 17 38.31 -49.05 -10.16
N LEU A 18 39.00 -48.32 -11.04
CA LEU A 18 39.09 -46.87 -11.00
C LEU A 18 37.66 -46.28 -11.05
N GLY A 19 37.09 -45.99 -9.92
CA GLY A 19 35.85 -45.21 -9.82
C GLY A 19 36.16 -43.77 -10.22
N LEU A 20 35.71 -43.37 -11.39
CA LEU A 20 35.51 -41.96 -11.73
C LEU A 20 34.51 -41.39 -10.72
N VAL A 21 35.04 -40.70 -9.71
CA VAL A 21 34.23 -39.80 -8.86
C VAL A 21 33.82 -38.65 -9.75
N ALA A 22 32.66 -38.77 -10.38
CA ALA A 22 31.97 -37.63 -10.95
C ALA A 22 31.65 -36.68 -9.78
N ALA A 23 32.49 -35.68 -9.64
CA ALA A 23 32.19 -34.55 -8.75
C ALA A 23 30.86 -33.91 -9.22
N CYS A 24 29.76 -34.30 -8.58
CA CYS A 24 28.53 -33.54 -8.64
C CYS A 24 28.83 -32.17 -8.00
N THR A 25 29.35 -31.24 -8.79
CA THR A 25 29.29 -29.83 -8.43
C THR A 25 27.79 -29.51 -8.30
N PRO A 26 27.31 -29.04 -7.12
CA PRO A 26 25.98 -28.55 -7.06
C PRO A 26 25.93 -27.33 -8.01
N ARG A 27 25.21 -27.52 -9.13
CA ARG A 27 24.78 -26.38 -9.92
C ARG A 27 23.88 -25.56 -9.00
N THR A 28 24.47 -24.60 -8.30
CA THR A 28 23.73 -23.42 -7.83
C THR A 28 23.35 -22.67 -9.11
N GLY A 29 22.33 -23.15 -9.79
CA GLY A 29 21.70 -22.42 -10.86
C GLY A 29 21.17 -21.13 -10.22
N ALA A 30 21.91 -20.02 -10.37
CA ALA A 30 21.36 -18.71 -10.10
C ALA A 30 20.06 -18.63 -10.89
N GLY A 31 18.91 -18.59 -10.19
CA GLY A 31 17.61 -18.50 -10.84
C GLY A 31 17.61 -17.34 -11.83
N SER A 32 16.82 -17.44 -12.88
CA SER A 32 16.71 -16.40 -13.90
C SER A 32 15.59 -15.44 -13.51
N LEU A 33 15.72 -14.15 -13.82
CA LEU A 33 14.61 -13.20 -13.71
C LEU A 33 13.35 -13.69 -14.45
N ARG A 34 13.51 -14.43 -15.54
CA ARG A 34 12.38 -14.99 -16.32
C ARG A 34 11.54 -15.99 -15.54
N ASP A 35 12.13 -16.66 -14.56
CA ASP A 35 11.46 -17.65 -13.72
C ASP A 35 10.85 -17.02 -12.47
N LEU A 36 11.19 -15.75 -12.18
CA LEU A 36 10.69 -15.01 -11.04
C LEU A 36 9.25 -14.55 -11.27
N THR A 37 8.43 -14.67 -10.24
CA THR A 37 7.15 -13.96 -10.14
C THR A 37 7.24 -12.92 -9.02
N LEU A 38 7.11 -11.64 -9.36
CA LEU A 38 7.01 -10.52 -8.43
C LEU A 38 5.54 -10.36 -8.01
N ARG A 39 5.25 -10.48 -6.72
CA ARG A 39 3.91 -10.34 -6.16
C ARG A 39 3.67 -8.89 -5.77
N VAL A 40 2.73 -8.24 -6.45
CA VAL A 40 2.49 -6.80 -6.34
C VAL A 40 1.11 -6.53 -5.76
N ALA A 41 1.05 -5.75 -4.68
CA ALA A 41 -0.21 -5.22 -4.18
C ALA A 41 -0.63 -3.99 -5.01
N THR A 42 -1.91 -3.91 -5.31
CA THR A 42 -2.51 -2.81 -6.05
C THR A 42 -3.91 -2.50 -5.51
N PHE A 43 -4.43 -1.33 -5.87
CA PHE A 43 -5.83 -0.98 -5.70
C PHE A 43 -6.59 -1.28 -6.99
N LYS A 44 -7.90 -1.42 -6.90
CA LYS A 44 -8.76 -1.61 -8.09
C LYS A 44 -8.52 -0.48 -9.11
N GLY A 45 -8.23 -0.87 -10.36
CA GLY A 45 -7.90 0.09 -11.41
C GLY A 45 -6.55 0.81 -11.23
N GLY A 46 -5.67 0.31 -10.36
CA GLY A 46 -4.37 0.90 -10.06
C GLY A 46 -3.25 0.44 -11.01
N LEU A 47 -2.14 -0.07 -10.44
CA LEU A 47 -0.91 -0.39 -11.19
C LEU A 47 -1.12 -1.39 -12.33
N GLN A 48 -2.01 -2.39 -12.17
CA GLN A 48 -2.33 -3.38 -13.21
C GLN A 48 -3.01 -2.75 -14.44
N THR A 49 -3.62 -1.56 -14.29
CA THR A 49 -4.19 -0.79 -15.40
C THR A 49 -3.20 0.25 -15.92
N LEU A 50 -2.49 0.91 -15.01
CA LEU A 50 -1.60 2.02 -15.34
C LEU A 50 -0.34 1.57 -16.11
N LEU A 51 0.32 0.46 -15.68
CA LEU A 51 1.56 0.03 -16.32
C LEU A 51 1.40 -0.37 -17.78
N PRO A 52 0.38 -1.17 -18.17
CA PRO A 52 0.13 -1.46 -19.58
C PRO A 52 -0.17 -0.20 -20.38
N ALA A 53 -0.99 0.71 -19.87
CA ALA A 53 -1.35 1.97 -20.52
C ALA A 53 -0.12 2.84 -20.83
N ALA A 54 0.82 2.89 -19.90
CA ALA A 54 2.06 3.62 -20.02
C ALA A 54 3.16 2.86 -20.80
N GLY A 55 2.88 1.68 -21.39
CA GLY A 55 3.87 0.85 -22.07
C GLY A 55 4.92 0.23 -21.15
N GLN A 56 4.64 0.11 -19.83
CA GLN A 56 5.58 -0.34 -18.83
C GLN A 56 5.34 -1.80 -18.35
N ALA A 57 4.42 -2.54 -18.96
CA ALA A 57 4.05 -3.89 -18.53
C ALA A 57 5.00 -5.00 -19.02
N ASN A 58 5.82 -4.74 -20.05
CA ASN A 58 6.74 -5.75 -20.58
C ASN A 58 7.98 -5.88 -19.68
N THR A 59 7.88 -6.72 -18.65
CA THR A 59 8.95 -6.98 -17.67
C THR A 59 9.73 -8.26 -18.00
N PRO A 60 11.03 -8.37 -17.64
CA PRO A 60 11.81 -9.61 -17.81
C PRO A 60 11.45 -10.69 -16.77
N TYR A 61 10.47 -10.47 -15.91
CA TYR A 61 9.92 -11.37 -14.89
C TYR A 61 8.39 -11.36 -14.99
N LYS A 62 7.73 -12.32 -14.34
CA LYS A 62 6.27 -12.33 -14.22
C LYS A 62 5.83 -11.36 -13.11
N VAL A 63 4.70 -10.71 -13.30
CA VAL A 63 4.06 -9.87 -12.27
C VAL A 63 2.70 -10.48 -11.92
N ALA A 64 2.50 -10.78 -10.65
CA ALA A 64 1.21 -11.22 -10.11
C ALA A 64 0.62 -10.10 -9.25
N TYR A 65 -0.49 -9.54 -9.71
CA TYR A 65 -1.21 -8.50 -8.97
C TYR A 65 -2.24 -9.08 -8.02
N SER A 66 -2.33 -8.49 -6.81
CA SER A 66 -3.41 -8.73 -5.85
C SER A 66 -4.05 -7.40 -5.47
N GLU A 67 -5.37 -7.31 -5.58
CA GLU A 67 -6.12 -6.10 -5.26
C GLU A 67 -6.47 -6.03 -3.78
N PHE A 68 -6.31 -4.84 -3.20
CA PHE A 68 -6.62 -4.56 -1.81
C PHE A 68 -7.51 -3.32 -1.69
N ALA A 69 -8.43 -3.32 -0.71
CA ALA A 69 -9.32 -2.20 -0.45
C ALA A 69 -8.67 -1.06 0.35
N GLY A 70 -7.49 -1.28 0.94
CA GLY A 70 -6.80 -0.28 1.76
C GLY A 70 -5.35 -0.63 2.03
N GLY A 71 -4.53 0.39 2.30
CA GLY A 71 -3.10 0.24 2.58
C GLY A 71 -2.78 -0.53 3.86
N ASN A 72 -3.70 -0.54 4.83
CA ASN A 72 -3.61 -1.36 6.04
C ASN A 72 -3.56 -2.87 5.70
N LEU A 73 -4.41 -3.32 4.77
CA LEU A 73 -4.41 -4.71 4.31
C LEU A 73 -3.15 -5.05 3.51
N ILE A 74 -2.61 -4.11 2.74
CA ILE A 74 -1.32 -4.28 2.03
C ILE A 74 -0.19 -4.45 3.04
N THR A 75 -0.17 -3.66 4.11
CA THR A 75 0.81 -3.77 5.19
C THR A 75 0.78 -5.14 5.86
N GLU A 76 -0.42 -5.65 6.14
CA GLU A 76 -0.63 -7.00 6.67
C GLU A 76 -0.14 -8.08 5.70
N ALA A 77 -0.46 -7.97 4.42
CA ALA A 77 -0.06 -8.91 3.38
C ALA A 77 1.47 -8.96 3.16
N ILE A 78 2.17 -7.83 3.26
CA ILE A 78 3.64 -7.78 3.24
C ILE A 78 4.20 -8.52 4.47
N ASN A 79 3.71 -8.23 5.68
CA ASN A 79 4.16 -8.89 6.90
C ASN A 79 3.82 -10.39 6.94
N ALA A 80 2.78 -10.82 6.23
CA ALA A 80 2.43 -12.22 6.02
C ALA A 80 3.24 -12.91 4.90
N ARG A 81 4.19 -12.22 4.27
CA ARG A 81 4.97 -12.71 3.11
C ARG A 81 4.13 -13.05 1.87
N ALA A 82 2.93 -12.53 1.78
CA ALA A 82 2.04 -12.75 0.63
C ALA A 82 2.38 -11.83 -0.56
N ILE A 83 2.94 -10.64 -0.29
CA ILE A 83 3.26 -9.58 -1.25
C ILE A 83 4.74 -9.20 -1.13
N ASP A 84 5.40 -8.98 -2.27
CA ASP A 84 6.79 -8.53 -2.34
C ASP A 84 6.92 -7.01 -2.34
N VAL A 85 5.99 -6.30 -3.02
CA VAL A 85 5.99 -4.83 -3.13
C VAL A 85 4.57 -4.29 -3.28
N GLY A 86 4.32 -3.12 -2.71
CA GLY A 86 3.04 -2.42 -2.83
C GLY A 86 3.16 -0.95 -2.48
N THR A 87 2.09 -0.19 -2.72
CA THR A 87 2.03 1.24 -2.40
C THR A 87 0.90 1.53 -1.42
N MET A 88 1.12 2.48 -0.52
CA MET A 88 0.15 2.90 0.48
C MET A 88 0.47 4.31 0.96
N SER A 89 -0.40 4.94 1.76
CA SER A 89 -0.04 6.19 2.45
C SER A 89 0.98 5.96 3.57
N GLU A 90 1.52 7.02 4.15
CA GLU A 90 2.45 6.93 5.29
C GLU A 90 1.77 6.46 6.60
N ILE A 91 0.46 6.32 6.63
CA ILE A 91 -0.30 6.01 7.84
C ILE A 91 -0.27 4.50 8.21
N PRO A 92 -0.60 3.56 7.30
CA PRO A 92 -0.64 2.13 7.64
C PRO A 92 0.67 1.57 8.21
N PRO A 93 1.86 1.94 7.72
CA PRO A 93 3.11 1.45 8.27
C PRO A 93 3.36 1.83 9.73
N VAL A 94 2.79 2.93 10.22
CA VAL A 94 2.87 3.32 11.65
C VAL A 94 2.29 2.23 12.56
N PHE A 95 1.18 1.63 12.16
CA PHE A 95 0.54 0.54 12.91
C PHE A 95 1.32 -0.79 12.81
N ALA A 96 2.19 -0.92 11.82
CA ALA A 96 3.09 -2.06 11.66
C ALA A 96 4.50 -1.82 12.24
N ALA A 97 4.79 -0.61 12.73
CA ALA A 97 6.08 -0.25 13.33
C ALA A 97 6.27 -0.95 14.68
N ARG A 98 6.72 -2.20 14.63
CA ARG A 98 6.96 -3.08 15.79
C ARG A 98 8.21 -3.93 15.55
N PRO A 99 8.82 -4.48 16.59
CA PRO A 99 9.90 -5.45 16.43
C PRO A 99 9.48 -6.58 15.47
N ASN A 100 10.38 -7.00 14.60
CA ASN A 100 10.18 -8.06 13.60
C ASN A 100 9.20 -7.74 12.46
N THR A 101 8.82 -6.48 12.24
CA THR A 101 8.11 -6.13 11.00
C THR A 101 8.99 -6.39 9.78
N LEU A 102 8.39 -7.01 8.77
CA LEU A 102 9.08 -7.34 7.52
C LEU A 102 8.92 -6.25 6.45
N LEU A 103 8.10 -5.25 6.73
CA LEU A 103 7.89 -4.13 5.82
C LEU A 103 9.09 -3.19 5.83
N ARG A 104 9.55 -2.79 4.64
CA ARG A 104 10.54 -1.73 4.42
C ARG A 104 10.01 -0.72 3.42
N ILE A 105 10.22 0.54 3.70
CA ILE A 105 9.83 1.67 2.84
C ILE A 105 11.02 1.97 1.94
N VAL A 106 10.82 1.81 0.63
CA VAL A 106 11.87 1.85 -0.39
C VAL A 106 11.76 3.03 -1.36
N GLY A 107 10.72 3.85 -1.21
CA GLY A 107 10.52 5.05 -2.02
C GLY A 107 9.34 5.88 -1.53
N VAL A 108 9.31 7.15 -1.96
CA VAL A 108 8.27 8.11 -1.58
C VAL A 108 7.50 8.54 -2.83
N ILE A 109 6.19 8.43 -2.76
CA ILE A 109 5.26 8.96 -3.76
C ILE A 109 4.68 10.25 -3.20
N ARG A 110 4.77 11.32 -3.97
CA ARG A 110 4.03 12.57 -3.70
C ARG A 110 2.72 12.50 -4.47
N GLY A 111 1.62 12.85 -3.83
CA GLY A 111 0.30 12.70 -4.45
C GLY A 111 -0.73 13.66 -3.90
N ASP A 112 -1.95 13.49 -4.39
CA ASP A 112 -3.08 14.34 -4.05
C ASP A 112 -3.53 14.17 -2.59
N VAL A 113 -3.98 15.27 -1.99
CA VAL A 113 -4.65 15.29 -0.69
C VAL A 113 -6.04 15.95 -0.75
N ASN A 114 -6.42 16.53 -1.88
CA ASN A 114 -7.74 17.14 -2.04
C ASN A 114 -8.87 16.12 -2.22
N ASP A 115 -8.54 14.89 -2.62
CA ASP A 115 -9.49 13.77 -2.68
C ASP A 115 -9.78 13.15 -1.30
N GLN A 116 -9.05 13.57 -0.28
CA GLN A 116 -9.23 13.19 1.12
C GLN A 116 -10.15 14.21 1.78
N VAL A 117 -11.39 13.82 2.05
CA VAL A 117 -12.46 14.76 2.39
C VAL A 117 -13.29 14.29 3.58
N THR A 118 -13.91 15.26 4.26
CA THR A 118 -15.07 15.02 5.11
C THR A 118 -16.32 15.35 4.30
N LEU A 119 -17.14 14.35 4.06
CA LEU A 119 -18.43 14.47 3.38
C LEU A 119 -19.56 14.59 4.40
N VAL A 120 -20.59 15.35 4.04
CA VAL A 120 -21.85 15.41 4.74
C VAL A 120 -23.01 15.19 3.75
N PRO A 121 -24.19 14.70 4.18
CA PRO A 121 -25.37 14.60 3.36
C PRO A 121 -25.71 15.93 2.67
N ARG A 122 -26.41 15.86 1.54
CA ARG A 122 -26.81 17.04 0.76
C ARG A 122 -27.58 18.07 1.57
N ASP A 123 -28.46 17.60 2.43
CA ASP A 123 -29.37 18.38 3.28
C ASP A 123 -28.81 18.68 4.67
N SER A 124 -27.57 18.29 4.94
CA SER A 124 -26.89 18.55 6.22
C SER A 124 -26.77 20.07 6.46
N THR A 125 -27.10 20.50 7.65
CA THR A 125 -26.93 21.90 8.10
C THR A 125 -25.51 22.21 8.55
N ALA A 126 -24.62 21.21 8.66
CA ALA A 126 -23.22 21.41 9.05
C ALA A 126 -22.49 22.30 8.03
N THR A 127 -21.85 23.36 8.51
CA THR A 127 -21.04 24.30 7.71
C THR A 127 -19.56 24.25 8.04
N ARG A 128 -19.21 23.69 9.21
CA ARG A 128 -17.84 23.50 9.71
C ARG A 128 -17.74 22.19 10.49
N PHE A 129 -16.54 21.70 10.69
CA PHE A 129 -16.31 20.41 11.35
C PHE A 129 -16.82 20.39 12.81
N ALA A 130 -16.77 21.54 13.51
CA ALA A 130 -17.29 21.66 14.89
C ALA A 130 -18.78 21.29 15.02
N ASP A 131 -19.58 21.46 13.95
CA ASP A 131 -21.01 21.16 13.94
C ASP A 131 -21.28 19.62 13.97
N LEU A 132 -20.22 18.82 13.82
CA LEU A 132 -20.26 17.35 13.85
C LEU A 132 -20.04 16.76 15.25
N LYS A 133 -19.92 17.57 16.31
CA LYS A 133 -19.85 17.07 17.70
C LYS A 133 -21.07 16.23 18.03
N GLY A 134 -20.84 15.03 18.62
CA GLY A 134 -21.88 14.06 18.96
C GLY A 134 -22.48 13.31 17.77
N LYS A 135 -22.06 13.59 16.53
CA LYS A 135 -22.58 13.00 15.30
C LYS A 135 -21.91 11.67 14.97
N ARG A 136 -22.60 10.85 14.15
CA ARG A 136 -22.08 9.58 13.62
C ARG A 136 -21.13 9.88 12.46
N ILE A 137 -19.84 9.68 12.70
CA ILE A 137 -18.79 9.96 11.69
C ILE A 137 -18.15 8.65 11.25
N GLY A 138 -18.35 8.28 9.98
CA GLY A 138 -17.70 7.15 9.36
C GLY A 138 -16.23 7.47 9.02
N TYR A 139 -15.35 6.48 9.20
CA TYR A 139 -13.94 6.58 8.80
C TYR A 139 -13.34 5.19 8.52
N VAL A 140 -12.18 5.15 7.86
CA VAL A 140 -11.45 3.89 7.60
C VAL A 140 -10.27 3.79 8.57
N ARG A 141 -10.28 2.74 9.41
CA ARG A 141 -9.26 2.53 10.45
C ARG A 141 -7.87 2.28 9.86
N ALA A 142 -6.83 2.78 10.53
CA ALA A 142 -5.42 2.64 10.17
C ALA A 142 -5.08 3.16 8.76
N THR A 143 -5.75 4.22 8.32
CA THR A 143 -5.54 4.89 7.03
C THR A 143 -5.49 6.41 7.20
N THR A 144 -5.25 7.13 6.09
CA THR A 144 -5.33 8.60 6.04
C THR A 144 -6.66 9.14 6.56
N SER A 145 -7.77 8.42 6.34
CA SER A 145 -9.09 8.80 6.84
C SER A 145 -9.11 8.93 8.36
N GLN A 146 -8.52 7.97 9.10
CA GLN A 146 -8.44 8.04 10.56
C GLN A 146 -7.54 9.20 11.04
N TYR A 147 -6.38 9.36 10.39
CA TYR A 147 -5.45 10.43 10.76
C TYR A 147 -6.05 11.81 10.48
N PHE A 148 -6.69 11.97 9.32
CA PHE A 148 -7.37 13.22 8.97
C PHE A 148 -8.51 13.55 9.95
N LEU A 149 -9.33 12.57 10.33
CA LEU A 149 -10.36 12.74 11.36
C LEU A 149 -9.76 13.18 12.69
N LEU A 150 -8.66 12.54 13.12
CA LEU A 150 -7.95 12.92 14.33
C LEU A 150 -7.45 14.37 14.27
N ARG A 151 -6.86 14.80 13.16
CA ARG A 151 -6.38 16.18 12.97
C ARG A 151 -7.52 17.17 13.04
N LEU A 152 -8.67 16.88 12.41
CA LEU A 152 -9.87 17.72 12.48
C LEU A 152 -10.43 17.84 13.91
N LEU A 153 -10.46 16.75 14.66
CA LEU A 153 -10.87 16.76 16.07
C LEU A 153 -9.92 17.62 16.90
N GLN A 154 -8.60 17.45 16.75
CA GLN A 154 -7.60 18.23 17.48
C GLN A 154 -7.70 19.74 17.19
N GLU A 155 -7.94 20.15 15.95
CA GLU A 155 -8.16 21.55 15.57
C GLU A 155 -9.34 22.18 16.32
N GLN A 156 -10.35 21.37 16.66
CA GLN A 156 -11.52 21.81 17.42
C GLN A 156 -11.40 21.55 18.93
N LYS A 157 -10.25 21.09 19.42
CA LYS A 157 -10.02 20.65 20.79
C LYS A 157 -10.98 19.54 21.23
N LEU A 158 -11.34 18.67 20.27
CA LEU A 158 -12.19 17.50 20.46
C LEU A 158 -11.34 16.23 20.41
N THR A 159 -11.93 15.12 20.85
CA THR A 159 -11.37 13.78 20.81
C THR A 159 -12.36 12.80 20.15
N PHE A 160 -11.96 11.56 19.94
CA PHE A 160 -12.90 10.53 19.47
C PHE A 160 -14.08 10.28 20.41
N ALA A 161 -13.95 10.61 21.71
CA ALA A 161 -15.06 10.50 22.67
C ALA A 161 -16.15 11.58 22.47
N ASP A 162 -15.85 12.67 21.77
CA ASP A 162 -16.80 13.73 21.47
C ASP A 162 -17.66 13.47 20.22
N ILE A 163 -17.50 12.31 19.57
CA ILE A 163 -18.25 11.90 18.38
C ILE A 163 -18.69 10.44 18.50
N GLN A 164 -19.60 10.01 17.65
CA GLN A 164 -19.91 8.59 17.45
C GLN A 164 -19.07 8.10 16.26
N ALA A 165 -17.84 7.67 16.55
CA ALA A 165 -16.88 7.23 15.54
C ALA A 165 -17.24 5.81 15.03
N VAL A 166 -17.48 5.66 13.74
CA VAL A 166 -17.88 4.40 13.10
C VAL A 166 -16.80 3.96 12.11
N ALA A 167 -16.03 2.93 12.50
CA ALA A 167 -14.99 2.36 11.65
C ALA A 167 -15.60 1.40 10.62
N LEU A 168 -15.41 1.68 9.32
CA LEU A 168 -16.01 0.94 8.21
C LEU A 168 -14.97 0.74 7.09
N SER A 169 -15.14 -0.30 6.27
CA SER A 169 -14.47 -0.37 4.97
C SER A 169 -14.97 0.73 4.04
N PRO A 170 -14.24 1.11 2.98
CA PRO A 170 -14.72 2.10 2.01
C PRO A 170 -16.10 1.72 1.43
N GLN A 171 -16.30 0.45 1.06
CA GLN A 171 -17.55 -0.05 0.47
C GLN A 171 -18.71 0.01 1.48
N ASP A 172 -18.49 -0.46 2.73
CA ASP A 172 -19.50 -0.39 3.79
C ASP A 172 -19.81 1.07 4.15
N GLY A 173 -18.79 1.94 4.14
CA GLY A 173 -18.91 3.36 4.37
C GLY A 173 -19.77 4.04 3.31
N LEU A 174 -19.55 3.74 2.02
CA LEU A 174 -20.36 4.25 0.91
C LEU A 174 -21.84 3.84 1.06
N ALA A 175 -22.08 2.55 1.36
CA ALA A 175 -23.41 2.03 1.58
C ALA A 175 -24.08 2.64 2.83
N ALA A 176 -23.36 2.76 3.95
CA ALA A 176 -23.85 3.35 5.18
C ALA A 176 -24.20 4.85 5.01
N PHE A 177 -23.34 5.59 4.32
CA PHE A 177 -23.56 6.99 4.00
C PHE A 177 -24.78 7.19 3.11
N GLY A 178 -24.89 6.40 2.03
CA GLY A 178 -26.01 6.48 1.08
C GLY A 178 -27.39 6.20 1.69
N ARG A 179 -27.47 5.35 2.75
CA ARG A 179 -28.74 5.09 3.47
C ARG A 179 -28.98 5.99 4.66
N GLY A 180 -28.16 7.02 4.87
CA GLY A 180 -28.32 7.98 5.98
C GLY A 180 -27.92 7.43 7.35
N ALA A 181 -27.12 6.36 7.43
CA ALA A 181 -26.63 5.80 8.68
C ALA A 181 -25.44 6.59 9.26
N LEU A 182 -24.86 7.51 8.49
CA LEU A 182 -23.77 8.39 8.89
C LEU A 182 -24.20 9.85 8.71
N ASP A 183 -23.85 10.69 9.67
CA ASP A 183 -24.04 12.16 9.60
C ASP A 183 -22.87 12.85 8.88
N ALA A 184 -21.70 12.23 8.88
CA ALA A 184 -20.54 12.60 8.08
C ALA A 184 -19.69 11.35 7.73
N TRP A 185 -18.88 11.47 6.70
CA TRP A 185 -17.95 10.41 6.27
C TRP A 185 -16.60 10.99 5.88
N VAL A 186 -15.57 10.59 6.60
CA VAL A 186 -14.18 10.93 6.27
C VAL A 186 -13.63 9.83 5.35
N ILE A 187 -13.33 10.18 4.10
CA ILE A 187 -12.99 9.22 3.05
C ILE A 187 -12.04 9.84 2.03
N TYR A 188 -11.51 9.00 1.16
CA TYR A 188 -10.53 9.33 0.15
C TYR A 188 -10.84 8.66 -1.20
N GLY A 189 -10.12 9.11 -2.23
CA GLY A 189 -10.09 8.47 -3.54
C GLY A 189 -11.44 8.49 -4.25
N ILE A 190 -11.68 7.43 -5.02
CA ILE A 190 -12.87 7.32 -5.88
C ILE A 190 -14.18 7.34 -5.06
N ASP A 191 -14.19 6.75 -3.88
CA ASP A 191 -15.40 6.67 -3.04
C ASP A 191 -15.88 8.06 -2.60
N SER A 192 -14.94 9.00 -2.40
CA SER A 192 -15.28 10.40 -2.11
C SER A 192 -16.07 11.03 -3.25
N THR A 193 -15.70 10.74 -4.49
CA THR A 193 -16.36 11.28 -5.67
C THR A 193 -17.66 10.51 -5.99
N LEU A 194 -17.68 9.20 -5.78
CA LEU A 194 -18.89 8.39 -5.93
C LEU A 194 -20.01 8.88 -5.00
N ALA A 195 -19.72 9.14 -3.73
CA ALA A 195 -20.71 9.67 -2.79
C ALA A 195 -21.26 11.04 -3.22
N ARG A 196 -20.42 11.89 -3.79
CA ARG A 196 -20.83 13.20 -4.32
C ARG A 196 -21.75 13.06 -5.53
N VAL A 197 -21.45 12.13 -6.43
CA VAL A 197 -22.22 11.92 -7.66
C VAL A 197 -23.52 11.17 -7.38
N GLN A 198 -23.47 10.09 -6.61
CA GLN A 198 -24.62 9.21 -6.40
C GLN A 198 -25.62 9.75 -5.38
N PHE A 199 -25.13 10.40 -4.30
CA PHE A 199 -25.97 10.85 -3.18
C PHE A 199 -26.03 12.36 -3.02
N GLY A 200 -25.34 13.13 -3.90
CA GLY A 200 -25.28 14.57 -3.78
C GLY A 200 -24.52 15.05 -2.54
N ALA A 201 -23.63 14.23 -2.01
CA ALA A 201 -22.83 14.56 -0.83
C ALA A 201 -22.06 15.89 -1.00
N ARG A 202 -22.02 16.71 0.05
CA ARG A 202 -21.22 17.94 0.08
C ARG A 202 -19.86 17.70 0.74
N VAL A 203 -18.82 18.28 0.17
CA VAL A 203 -17.52 18.38 0.84
C VAL A 203 -17.61 19.47 1.91
N LEU A 204 -17.45 19.08 3.16
CA LEU A 204 -17.37 20.00 4.31
C LEU A 204 -15.96 20.58 4.43
N THR A 205 -14.94 19.74 4.30
CA THR A 205 -13.53 20.16 4.31
C THR A 205 -12.65 19.12 3.61
N THR A 206 -11.48 19.55 3.13
CA THR A 206 -10.46 18.68 2.52
C THR A 206 -9.26 18.55 3.44
N ALA A 207 -8.38 17.59 3.14
CA ALA A 207 -7.16 17.40 3.91
C ALA A 207 -6.01 18.35 3.50
N LEU A 208 -6.23 19.27 2.58
CA LEU A 208 -5.23 20.26 2.16
C LEU A 208 -4.70 21.03 3.39
N GLY A 209 -3.36 21.07 3.50
CA GLY A 209 -2.68 21.66 4.65
C GLY A 209 -2.70 20.83 5.94
N ARG A 210 -3.33 19.63 5.95
CA ARG A 210 -3.44 18.74 7.11
C ARG A 210 -2.75 17.41 6.93
N LEU A 211 -2.68 16.92 5.70
CA LEU A 211 -1.92 15.75 5.31
C LEU A 211 -0.71 16.15 4.47
N SER A 212 0.35 15.39 4.55
CA SER A 212 1.62 15.65 3.85
C SER A 212 1.55 15.45 2.34
N GLY A 213 0.63 14.58 1.87
CA GLY A 213 0.66 14.06 0.50
C GLY A 213 1.70 12.95 0.28
N ASN A 214 2.30 12.44 1.35
CA ASN A 214 3.23 11.32 1.27
C ASN A 214 2.49 10.00 1.17
N TYR A 215 2.77 9.29 0.08
CA TYR A 215 2.49 7.87 -0.08
C TYR A 215 3.82 7.15 -0.19
N LEU A 216 3.85 5.87 0.05
CA LEU A 216 5.07 5.10 0.19
C LEU A 216 5.05 3.90 -0.75
N ALA A 217 6.17 3.63 -1.38
CA ALA A 217 6.45 2.32 -1.95
C ALA A 217 7.09 1.48 -0.84
N ALA A 218 6.48 0.34 -0.53
CA ALA A 218 6.94 -0.55 0.52
C ALA A 218 7.20 -1.96 -0.04
N ALA A 219 8.23 -2.62 0.48
CA ALA A 219 8.61 -3.95 0.05
C ALA A 219 8.84 -4.89 1.25
N LEU A 220 8.76 -6.19 0.98
CA LEU A 220 9.08 -7.25 1.92
C LEU A 220 10.61 -7.33 2.11
N SER A 221 11.10 -7.30 3.37
CA SER A 221 12.53 -7.39 3.68
C SER A 221 13.19 -8.64 3.11
N ASP A 222 12.51 -9.80 3.14
CA ASP A 222 13.01 -11.04 2.58
C ASP A 222 13.18 -10.94 1.04
N ALA A 223 12.26 -10.22 0.36
CA ALA A 223 12.35 -9.97 -1.06
C ALA A 223 13.50 -9.00 -1.41
N ILE A 224 13.79 -8.05 -0.53
CA ILE A 224 14.94 -7.15 -0.66
C ILE A 224 16.27 -7.91 -0.45
N ALA A 225 16.29 -8.89 0.44
CA ALA A 225 17.47 -9.71 0.71
C ALA A 225 17.79 -10.69 -0.42
N ASP A 226 16.81 -11.10 -1.23
CA ASP A 226 17.01 -11.95 -2.41
C ASP A 226 17.51 -11.09 -3.59
N PRO A 227 18.69 -11.32 -4.15
CA PRO A 227 19.28 -10.48 -5.21
C PRO A 227 18.39 -10.36 -6.46
N LEU A 228 17.73 -11.43 -6.88
CA LEU A 228 16.88 -11.41 -8.07
C LEU A 228 15.57 -10.65 -7.82
N ARG A 229 14.94 -10.88 -6.66
CA ARG A 229 13.74 -10.11 -6.28
C ARG A 229 14.04 -8.65 -6.08
N ARG A 230 15.19 -8.33 -5.45
CA ARG A 230 15.65 -6.95 -5.30
C ARG A 230 15.81 -6.25 -6.66
N GLN A 231 16.44 -6.93 -7.64
CA GLN A 231 16.58 -6.41 -9.00
C GLN A 231 15.21 -6.20 -9.65
N ALA A 232 14.28 -7.15 -9.51
CA ALA A 232 12.92 -7.03 -10.02
C ALA A 232 12.16 -5.88 -9.37
N ILE A 233 12.29 -5.68 -8.05
CA ILE A 233 11.67 -4.55 -7.31
C ILE A 233 12.23 -3.22 -7.84
N ALA A 234 13.55 -3.09 -8.00
CA ALA A 234 14.18 -1.86 -8.51
C ALA A 234 13.69 -1.50 -9.93
N ASP A 235 13.66 -2.47 -10.86
CA ASP A 235 13.11 -2.28 -12.20
C ASP A 235 11.61 -1.93 -12.15
N PHE A 236 10.83 -2.64 -11.33
CA PHE A 236 9.40 -2.40 -11.18
C PHE A 236 9.11 -0.97 -10.67
N LEU A 237 9.81 -0.50 -9.66
CA LEU A 237 9.67 0.86 -9.13
C LEU A 237 10.04 1.92 -10.19
N GLY A 238 11.09 1.69 -10.98
CA GLY A 238 11.44 2.56 -12.11
C GLY A 238 10.32 2.62 -13.17
N ARG A 239 9.65 1.49 -13.44
CA ARG A 239 8.49 1.43 -14.34
C ARG A 239 7.29 2.18 -13.76
N VAL A 240 7.01 2.02 -12.47
CA VAL A 240 5.95 2.77 -11.77
C VAL A 240 6.21 4.28 -11.84
N LYS A 241 7.46 4.72 -11.62
CA LYS A 241 7.84 6.14 -11.77
C LYS A 241 7.51 6.68 -13.16
N ARG A 242 7.91 5.95 -14.23
CA ARG A 242 7.60 6.34 -15.61
C ARG A 242 6.10 6.30 -15.92
N ALA A 243 5.38 5.34 -15.36
CA ALA A 243 3.94 5.23 -15.56
C ALA A 243 3.16 6.36 -14.88
N TYR A 244 3.57 6.81 -13.70
CA TYR A 244 3.02 8.03 -13.10
C TYR A 244 3.29 9.25 -13.97
N ALA A 245 4.52 9.44 -14.45
CA ALA A 245 4.86 10.54 -15.37
C ALA A 245 4.01 10.50 -16.65
N TRP A 246 3.74 9.30 -17.20
CA TRP A 246 2.86 9.16 -18.35
C TRP A 246 1.42 9.61 -18.01
N SER A 247 0.86 9.23 -16.87
CA SER A 247 -0.49 9.62 -16.47
C SER A 247 -0.64 11.14 -16.30
N GLU A 248 0.48 11.83 -15.98
CA GLU A 248 0.50 13.29 -15.87
C GLU A 248 0.31 13.99 -17.23
N THR A 249 0.86 13.40 -18.28
CA THR A 249 0.83 13.95 -19.64
C THR A 249 -0.34 13.39 -20.48
N HIS A 250 -1.01 12.32 -20.03
CA HIS A 250 -2.12 11.66 -20.73
C HIS A 250 -3.37 11.52 -19.83
N PRO A 251 -3.88 12.63 -19.26
CA PRO A 251 -4.96 12.57 -18.25
C PRO A 251 -6.26 11.99 -18.78
N ASP A 252 -6.62 12.29 -20.04
CA ASP A 252 -7.86 11.82 -20.64
C ASP A 252 -7.82 10.33 -20.94
N ASP A 253 -6.68 9.83 -21.42
CA ASP A 253 -6.51 8.40 -21.69
C ASP A 253 -6.46 7.62 -20.38
N TRP A 254 -5.79 8.14 -19.37
CA TRP A 254 -5.81 7.55 -18.03
C TRP A 254 -7.24 7.51 -17.47
N ALA A 255 -8.02 8.59 -17.58
CA ALA A 255 -9.39 8.65 -17.10
C ALA A 255 -10.32 7.61 -17.78
N LYS A 256 -10.16 7.39 -19.12
CA LYS A 256 -10.90 6.36 -19.87
C LYS A 256 -10.57 4.96 -19.36
N LEU A 257 -9.28 4.65 -19.21
CA LEU A 257 -8.82 3.33 -18.78
C LEU A 257 -9.19 3.03 -17.33
N ALA A 258 -9.04 3.99 -16.44
CA ALA A 258 -9.44 3.86 -15.05
C ALA A 258 -10.96 3.68 -14.91
N SER A 259 -11.76 4.40 -15.71
CA SER A 259 -13.20 4.23 -15.81
C SER A 259 -13.59 2.81 -16.25
N ALA A 260 -12.95 2.29 -17.30
CA ALA A 260 -13.19 0.93 -17.77
C ALA A 260 -12.82 -0.14 -16.73
N ALA A 261 -11.71 0.05 -16.01
CA ALA A 261 -11.24 -0.91 -15.02
C ALA A 261 -12.09 -0.94 -13.73
N THR A 262 -12.66 0.19 -13.35
CA THR A 262 -13.41 0.31 -12.08
C THR A 262 -14.93 0.27 -12.25
N GLY A 263 -15.44 0.56 -13.46
CA GLY A 263 -16.85 0.75 -13.74
C GLY A 263 -17.40 2.13 -13.31
N ALA A 264 -16.54 3.01 -12.77
CA ALA A 264 -16.95 4.35 -12.39
C ALA A 264 -17.00 5.29 -13.61
N PRO A 265 -17.93 6.26 -13.70
CA PRO A 265 -18.01 7.20 -14.80
C PRO A 265 -16.72 7.96 -15.06
N ILE A 266 -16.35 8.16 -16.32
CA ILE A 266 -15.11 8.89 -16.69
C ILE A 266 -15.07 10.31 -16.12
N SER A 267 -16.22 10.96 -15.98
CA SER A 267 -16.34 12.30 -15.38
C SER A 267 -15.80 12.38 -13.94
N ILE A 268 -15.80 11.26 -13.22
CA ILE A 268 -15.25 11.16 -11.86
C ILE A 268 -13.72 11.37 -11.90
N TYR A 269 -13.03 10.65 -12.80
CA TYR A 269 -11.57 10.73 -12.94
C TYR A 269 -11.13 12.10 -13.48
N LEU A 270 -11.86 12.66 -14.44
CA LEU A 270 -11.60 14.00 -14.96
C LEU A 270 -11.80 15.07 -13.88
N ARG A 271 -12.81 14.92 -13.02
CA ARG A 271 -13.04 15.81 -11.88
C ARG A 271 -11.91 15.69 -10.86
N GLN A 272 -11.54 14.48 -10.45
CA GLN A 272 -10.41 14.27 -9.53
C GLN A 272 -9.13 14.89 -10.07
N ARG A 273 -8.87 14.71 -11.37
CA ARG A 273 -7.71 15.33 -12.03
C ARG A 273 -7.73 16.85 -11.94
N LYS A 274 -8.87 17.46 -12.15
CA LYS A 274 -9.04 18.94 -12.09
C LYS A 274 -8.91 19.49 -10.67
N GLU A 275 -9.41 18.75 -9.67
CA GLU A 275 -9.51 19.19 -8.27
C GLU A 275 -8.27 18.83 -7.44
N ARG A 276 -7.35 18.02 -7.96
CA ARG A 276 -6.20 17.53 -7.19
C ARG A 276 -5.23 18.62 -6.79
N SER A 277 -4.55 18.43 -5.67
CA SER A 277 -3.59 19.38 -5.08
C SER A 277 -2.23 19.40 -5.76
N GLY A 278 -1.86 18.36 -6.51
CA GLY A 278 -0.56 18.26 -7.19
C GLY A 278 -0.40 17.01 -8.03
N PRO A 279 0.71 16.88 -8.78
CA PRO A 279 1.02 15.71 -9.58
C PRO A 279 1.39 14.50 -8.73
N THR A 280 1.25 13.31 -9.30
CA THR A 280 1.75 12.07 -8.70
C THR A 280 3.17 11.79 -9.20
N THR A 281 4.13 11.71 -8.29
CA THR A 281 5.53 11.42 -8.60
C THR A 281 6.08 10.37 -7.64
N LEU A 282 6.96 9.48 -8.13
CA LEU A 282 7.70 8.53 -7.30
C LEU A 282 9.18 8.90 -7.31
N GLY A 283 9.78 9.03 -6.15
CA GLY A 283 11.18 9.34 -5.95
C GLY A 283 11.82 8.51 -4.83
N PRO A 284 13.11 8.75 -4.55
CA PRO A 284 13.83 8.09 -3.47
C PRO A 284 13.24 8.42 -2.10
N VAL A 285 13.69 7.67 -1.09
CA VAL A 285 13.43 8.01 0.31
C VAL A 285 13.97 9.43 0.57
N ALA A 286 13.16 10.25 1.25
CA ALA A 286 13.45 11.66 1.50
C ALA A 286 13.33 12.00 2.99
N PRO A 287 14.23 12.83 3.56
CA PRO A 287 14.26 13.13 5.00
C PRO A 287 12.97 13.75 5.54
N ASP A 288 12.30 14.57 4.73
CA ASP A 288 11.02 15.18 5.09
C ASP A 288 9.89 14.16 5.21
N ALA A 289 9.91 13.08 4.39
CA ALA A 289 8.94 11.99 4.50
C ALA A 289 9.18 11.15 5.77
N ILE A 290 10.44 10.89 6.13
CA ILE A 290 10.80 10.23 7.39
C ILE A 290 10.28 11.04 8.58
N THR A 291 10.54 12.35 8.57
CA THR A 291 10.08 13.28 9.61
C THR A 291 8.56 13.32 9.69
N SER A 292 7.88 13.38 8.53
CA SER A 292 6.41 13.39 8.45
C SER A 292 5.80 12.12 9.07
N MET A 293 6.29 10.96 8.69
CA MET A 293 5.77 9.69 9.22
C MET A 293 6.01 9.54 10.72
N GLN A 294 7.15 10.01 11.24
CA GLN A 294 7.40 10.05 12.69
C GLN A 294 6.40 10.97 13.40
N ALA A 295 6.13 12.15 12.85
CA ALA A 295 5.14 13.07 13.41
C ALA A 295 3.71 12.49 13.42
N VAL A 296 3.37 11.67 12.42
CA VAL A 296 2.12 10.90 12.41
C VAL A 296 2.09 9.91 13.56
N ALA A 297 3.16 9.14 13.76
CA ALA A 297 3.27 8.15 14.83
C ALA A 297 3.15 8.81 16.22
N ASP A 298 3.85 9.90 16.43
CA ASP A 298 3.81 10.68 17.69
C ASP A 298 2.40 11.25 17.96
N THR A 299 1.73 11.71 16.91
CA THR A 299 0.35 12.21 16.99
C THR A 299 -0.62 11.09 17.40
N PHE A 300 -0.51 9.91 16.83
CA PHE A 300 -1.33 8.76 17.21
C PHE A 300 -1.04 8.26 18.63
N ALA A 301 0.21 8.23 19.04
CA ALA A 301 0.59 7.85 20.40
C ALA A 301 0.03 8.85 21.42
N LYS A 302 0.21 10.15 21.18
CA LYS A 302 -0.33 11.23 22.05
C LYS A 302 -1.86 11.20 22.16
N ALA A 303 -2.53 10.78 21.09
CA ALA A 303 -3.99 10.65 21.08
C ALA A 303 -4.50 9.30 21.63
N GLY A 304 -3.61 8.40 22.08
CA GLY A 304 -3.98 7.06 22.56
C GLY A 304 -4.54 6.12 21.47
N VAL A 305 -4.33 6.44 20.19
CA VAL A 305 -4.75 5.60 19.07
C VAL A 305 -3.85 4.38 18.93
N ILE A 306 -2.54 4.55 19.17
CA ILE A 306 -1.60 3.45 19.36
C ILE A 306 -1.16 3.41 20.84
N PRO A 307 -0.85 2.21 21.39
CA PRO A 307 -0.68 2.03 22.83
C PRO A 307 0.60 2.67 23.39
N ALA A 308 1.59 2.91 22.55
CA ALA A 308 2.90 3.48 22.94
C ALA A 308 3.54 4.22 21.76
N PRO A 309 4.47 5.15 22.02
CA PRO A 309 5.30 5.72 20.95
C PRO A 309 6.08 4.65 20.20
N VAL A 310 6.19 4.81 18.89
CA VAL A 310 6.96 3.92 18.01
C VAL A 310 8.00 4.72 17.24
N ASP A 311 9.20 4.16 17.06
CA ASP A 311 10.21 4.69 16.15
C ASP A 311 9.98 4.13 14.75
N THR A 312 9.74 5.01 13.78
CA THR A 312 9.46 4.63 12.40
C THR A 312 10.73 4.54 11.54
N ARG A 313 11.89 5.00 12.03
CA ARG A 313 13.15 5.02 11.26
C ARG A 313 13.60 3.64 10.79
N PRO A 314 13.50 2.55 11.60
CA PRO A 314 13.91 1.22 11.14
C PRO A 314 13.11 0.67 9.95
N LEU A 315 11.99 1.31 9.58
CA LEU A 315 11.18 0.91 8.42
C LEU A 315 11.80 1.38 7.09
N TRP A 316 12.67 2.38 7.09
CA TRP A 316 13.17 3.02 5.88
C TRP A 316 14.41 2.31 5.32
N ASP A 317 14.42 2.08 4.01
CA ASP A 317 15.52 1.47 3.26
C ASP A 317 15.85 2.34 2.04
N GLU A 318 16.96 3.07 2.12
CA GLU A 318 17.42 4.00 1.08
C GLU A 318 18.14 3.31 -0.08
N SER A 319 18.32 1.99 -0.02
CA SER A 319 19.13 1.22 -0.97
C SER A 319 18.56 1.15 -2.40
N PHE A 320 17.34 1.67 -2.61
CA PHE A 320 16.72 1.83 -3.93
C PHE A 320 16.82 3.25 -4.49
N SER A 321 17.48 4.18 -3.81
CA SER A 321 17.54 5.59 -4.20
C SER A 321 18.10 5.77 -5.61
N ALA A 322 19.14 5.02 -6.01
CA ALA A 322 19.70 5.08 -7.35
C ALA A 322 18.72 4.67 -8.47
N ALA A 323 17.78 3.76 -8.17
CA ALA A 323 16.75 3.33 -9.13
C ALA A 323 15.60 4.35 -9.26
N LEU A 324 15.49 5.27 -8.31
CA LEU A 324 14.40 6.24 -8.19
C LEU A 324 14.83 7.70 -8.40
N SER A 325 16.12 7.95 -8.54
CA SER A 325 16.71 9.26 -8.86
C SER A 325 16.41 9.75 -10.28
#